data_2c98cfb933010e8441605e78d94b6a67
#
_entry.id   2c98cfb933010e8441605e78d94b6a67
#
_cell.length_a   1.000
_cell.length_b   1.000
_cell.length_c   1.000
_cell.angle_alpha   90.00
_cell.angle_beta   90.00
_cell.angle_gamma   90.00
#
_symmetry.space_group_name_H-M   'P 1'
#
loop_
_entity.id
_entity.type
_entity.pdbx_description
1 polymer ?
#
loop_
_entity_poly.entity_id
_entity_poly.type
_entity_poly.pdbx_seq_one_letter_code
_entity_poly.pdbx_strand_id
1 'polypeptide(L)'
;MKKDYLKKLAALSVAAAMVFSMAACGNIDTGNHAGNASESSSAAAENTSKKDNKKLTKITFCLDWTPNTNHTGLYVAQQMGYYEQEGLDVQIVQPPEDGAALMCSAGQAQFAIEAQDTMAASLDSDAPLDITAVAAVLQHNTSGIMSRKGDGIDTPAGMTGKTYSTWESPIELATLETVVNGDGGDFNKVKLIPNDITDEPAALAAHQTDAIWVFYGWGGINAKQENTDCDFFFFKDINPVFDYYTPVIIANNTFLQKHPDIAKKFLEATQKGYEYAVQNPVDAANMLIAGDNTGSLKGSEELVQASQQYISDQYIADAAKWGFIDADRWNAFYSWLAENNLTSTDLTGKGFTNDYLGN
;
A
#
# COMPACT_ATOMS: atom_id res chain seq x y z
N MET A 1 -14.98 -16.32 39.09
CA MET A 1 -14.20 -17.52 38.75
C MET A 1 -13.14 -17.11 37.72
N LYS A 2 -12.06 -16.52 38.21
CA LYS A 2 -10.85 -16.19 37.45
C LYS A 2 -9.72 -16.86 38.20
N LYS A 3 -8.98 -17.76 37.57
CA LYS A 3 -7.73 -18.43 37.92
C LYS A 3 -7.86 -19.92 37.59
N ASP A 4 -7.33 -20.28 36.38
CA ASP A 4 -6.86 -21.64 36.12
C ASP A 4 -6.54 -21.92 34.63
N TYR A 5 -5.96 -20.91 33.92
CA TYR A 5 -5.41 -21.13 32.54
C TYR A 5 -3.92 -20.83 32.38
N LEU A 6 -3.18 -20.78 33.49
CA LEU A 6 -1.74 -20.52 33.46
C LEU A 6 -0.98 -21.71 34.06
N LYS A 7 -0.98 -22.86 33.41
CA LYS A 7 -0.03 -23.96 33.67
C LYS A 7 -0.21 -25.07 32.65
N LYS A 8 0.40 -24.96 31.48
CA LYS A 8 0.84 -26.08 30.62
C LYS A 8 1.58 -25.55 29.39
N LEU A 9 2.81 -25.15 29.58
CA LEU A 9 3.83 -25.07 28.51
C LEU A 9 5.18 -25.31 29.20
N ALA A 10 5.57 -26.57 29.25
CA ALA A 10 6.92 -26.96 29.60
C ALA A 10 7.42 -28.01 28.60
N ALA A 11 8.49 -27.64 27.92
CA ALA A 11 9.55 -28.48 27.40
C ALA A 11 9.23 -29.59 26.39
N LEU A 12 9.70 -29.35 25.14
CA LEU A 12 10.39 -30.43 24.40
C LEU A 12 11.51 -29.76 23.55
N SER A 13 12.71 -29.78 24.13
CA SER A 13 13.97 -29.58 23.45
C SER A 13 14.43 -30.87 22.83
N VAL A 14 14.61 -30.93 21.51
CA VAL A 14 15.38 -32.02 20.87
C VAL A 14 16.47 -31.39 20.01
N ALA A 15 17.69 -31.62 20.48
CA ALA A 15 18.92 -31.40 19.77
C ALA A 15 19.06 -32.43 18.63
N ALA A 16 19.47 -31.97 17.43
CA ALA A 16 20.00 -32.85 16.40
C ALA A 16 21.27 -32.26 15.85
N ALA A 17 22.33 -33.05 15.95
CA ALA A 17 23.70 -32.75 15.72
C ALA A 17 24.07 -32.61 14.22
N MET A 18 25.07 -31.76 13.97
CA MET A 18 25.82 -31.63 12.70
C MET A 18 26.55 -32.92 12.39
N VAL A 19 26.58 -33.26 11.09
CA VAL A 19 27.61 -34.12 10.52
C VAL A 19 28.26 -33.40 9.36
N PHE A 20 29.50 -32.98 9.57
CA PHE A 20 30.45 -32.58 8.53
C PHE A 20 30.96 -33.83 7.85
N SER A 21 31.01 -33.87 6.53
CA SER A 21 31.89 -34.75 5.79
C SER A 21 32.62 -33.97 4.68
N MET A 22 33.88 -33.74 4.93
CA MET A 22 34.87 -33.42 3.91
C MET A 22 35.27 -34.70 3.18
N ALA A 23 35.42 -34.63 1.89
CA ALA A 23 36.26 -35.54 1.14
C ALA A 23 36.98 -34.79 0.03
N ALA A 24 38.27 -34.98 0.01
CA ALA A 24 39.31 -34.31 -0.74
C ALA A 24 39.66 -35.02 -2.05
N CYS A 25 40.22 -34.23 -2.96
CA CYS A 25 41.27 -34.52 -3.92
C CYS A 25 41.29 -35.82 -4.73
N GLY A 26 41.41 -35.63 -6.05
CA GLY A 26 41.92 -36.65 -6.95
C GLY A 26 42.29 -36.06 -8.32
N ASN A 27 43.55 -35.72 -8.48
CA ASN A 27 44.18 -35.30 -9.72
C ASN A 27 44.66 -36.55 -10.47
N ILE A 28 44.38 -36.71 -11.77
CA ILE A 28 45.21 -37.56 -12.66
C ILE A 28 45.22 -36.92 -14.06
N ASP A 29 46.42 -36.75 -14.51
CA ASP A 29 46.94 -36.24 -15.78
C ASP A 29 46.95 -37.34 -16.85
N THR A 30 47.01 -36.93 -18.10
CA THR A 30 47.71 -37.42 -19.27
C THR A 30 46.90 -37.62 -20.55
N GLY A 31 47.40 -37.04 -21.63
CA GLY A 31 47.19 -37.55 -22.97
C GLY A 31 47.12 -36.53 -24.10
N ASN A 32 48.28 -36.15 -24.56
CA ASN A 32 48.61 -35.42 -25.79
C ASN A 32 47.93 -35.98 -27.05
N HIS A 33 47.43 -35.12 -27.95
CA HIS A 33 47.70 -35.23 -29.40
C HIS A 33 47.50 -33.89 -30.12
N ALA A 34 48.52 -33.53 -30.84
CA ALA A 34 48.66 -32.37 -31.71
C ALA A 34 47.89 -32.53 -33.04
N GLY A 35 47.39 -31.39 -33.56
CA GLY A 35 46.86 -31.28 -34.92
C GLY A 35 46.67 -29.83 -35.31
N ASN A 36 47.45 -29.40 -36.24
CA ASN A 36 47.84 -28.07 -36.70
C ASN A 36 46.80 -27.31 -37.52
N ALA A 37 46.85 -25.97 -37.39
CA ALA A 37 46.63 -24.90 -38.40
C ALA A 37 45.20 -24.59 -38.92
N SER A 38 44.70 -23.39 -38.68
CA SER A 38 44.81 -22.30 -39.66
C SER A 38 44.22 -21.01 -39.14
N GLU A 39 44.88 -19.91 -39.32
CA GLU A 39 44.52 -18.54 -38.99
C GLU A 39 43.29 -18.07 -39.74
N SER A 40 42.38 -17.39 -39.06
CA SER A 40 41.59 -16.31 -39.64
C SER A 40 41.24 -15.30 -38.56
N SER A 41 41.89 -14.18 -38.63
CA SER A 41 41.67 -12.98 -37.82
C SER A 41 40.34 -12.34 -38.17
N SER A 42 39.43 -12.24 -37.20
CA SER A 42 38.43 -11.16 -37.19
C SER A 42 38.35 -10.59 -35.77
N ALA A 43 38.86 -9.38 -35.62
CA ALA A 43 38.78 -8.62 -34.41
C ALA A 43 37.29 -8.24 -34.14
N ALA A 44 36.63 -9.01 -33.29
CA ALA A 44 35.45 -8.56 -32.63
C ALA A 44 35.88 -7.71 -31.43
N ALA A 45 35.60 -6.40 -31.50
CA ALA A 45 35.80 -5.51 -30.38
C ALA A 45 34.85 -5.99 -29.25
N GLU A 46 35.37 -6.62 -28.23
CA GLU A 46 34.72 -6.80 -26.96
C GLU A 46 34.50 -5.41 -26.35
N ASN A 47 33.27 -4.91 -26.52
CA ASN A 47 32.80 -3.77 -25.78
C ASN A 47 32.44 -4.25 -24.38
N THR A 48 33.44 -4.52 -23.56
CA THR A 48 33.26 -4.72 -22.13
C THR A 48 32.90 -3.37 -21.53
N SER A 49 31.62 -3.06 -21.51
CA SER A 49 31.10 -2.03 -20.63
C SER A 49 31.45 -2.44 -19.20
N LYS A 50 32.47 -1.78 -18.63
CA LYS A 50 32.74 -1.81 -17.20
C LYS A 50 31.41 -1.41 -16.52
N LYS A 51 30.65 -2.37 -15.96
CA LYS A 51 29.67 -2.09 -14.92
C LYS A 51 30.48 -1.47 -13.78
N ASP A 52 30.42 -0.16 -13.66
CA ASP A 52 30.87 0.52 -12.46
C ASP A 52 30.09 -0.10 -11.30
N ASN A 53 30.78 -0.80 -10.44
CA ASN A 53 30.23 -1.46 -9.25
C ASN A 53 29.95 -0.35 -8.20
N LYS A 54 29.10 0.64 -8.56
CA LYS A 54 28.65 1.68 -7.66
C LYS A 54 27.81 1.00 -6.59
N LYS A 55 28.26 1.03 -5.33
CA LYS A 55 27.53 0.46 -4.20
C LYS A 55 26.21 1.19 -4.07
N LEU A 56 25.09 0.50 -4.31
CA LEU A 56 23.76 1.06 -4.17
C LEU A 56 23.44 1.32 -2.70
N THR A 57 22.67 2.37 -2.45
CA THR A 57 22.14 2.67 -1.11
C THR A 57 20.88 1.83 -0.89
N LYS A 58 20.88 1.03 0.17
CA LYS A 58 19.73 0.20 0.53
C LYS A 58 18.60 1.05 1.12
N ILE A 59 17.40 0.83 0.64
CA ILE A 59 16.14 1.41 1.11
C ILE A 59 15.17 0.28 1.37
N THR A 60 14.58 0.25 2.54
CA THR A 60 13.43 -0.61 2.85
C THR A 60 12.16 0.19 2.71
N PHE A 61 11.23 -0.30 1.91
CA PHE A 61 9.88 0.22 1.75
C PHE A 61 8.88 -0.79 2.30
N CYS A 62 8.06 -0.40 3.28
CA CYS A 62 7.05 -1.26 3.88
C CYS A 62 5.66 -0.97 3.29
N LEU A 63 4.99 -2.00 2.77
CA LEU A 63 3.61 -1.90 2.32
C LEU A 63 2.67 -1.84 3.52
N ASP A 64 1.43 -1.38 3.31
CA ASP A 64 0.35 -1.38 4.31
C ASP A 64 -0.42 -2.71 4.34
N TRP A 65 -0.43 -3.43 3.21
CA TRP A 65 -1.19 -4.66 2.99
C TRP A 65 -0.45 -5.58 2.01
N THR A 66 -1.09 -6.68 1.64
CA THR A 66 -0.62 -7.51 0.51
C THR A 66 -0.51 -6.65 -0.75
N PRO A 67 0.40 -6.98 -1.70
CA PRO A 67 0.51 -6.26 -2.96
C PRO A 67 -0.84 -6.07 -3.64
N ASN A 68 -1.12 -4.83 -4.04
CA ASN A 68 -2.32 -4.46 -4.77
C ASN A 68 -2.00 -3.26 -5.67
N THR A 69 -2.99 -2.77 -6.40
CA THR A 69 -2.76 -1.74 -7.41
C THR A 69 -2.39 -0.36 -6.85
N ASN A 70 -2.59 -0.09 -5.55
CA ASN A 70 -2.01 1.11 -4.94
C ASN A 70 -0.47 1.09 -4.95
N HIS A 71 0.15 -0.09 -5.03
CA HIS A 71 1.60 -0.27 -4.97
C HIS A 71 2.28 -0.35 -6.34
N THR A 72 1.53 -0.34 -7.43
CA THR A 72 2.03 -0.63 -8.78
C THR A 72 3.24 0.23 -9.16
N GLY A 73 3.21 1.53 -8.87
CA GLY A 73 4.31 2.43 -9.22
C GLY A 73 5.64 2.03 -8.59
N LEU A 74 5.64 1.43 -7.39
CA LEU A 74 6.83 0.93 -6.72
C LEU A 74 7.45 -0.25 -7.48
N TYR A 75 6.61 -1.21 -7.87
CA TYR A 75 7.03 -2.40 -8.64
C TYR A 75 7.49 -2.04 -10.04
N VAL A 76 6.81 -1.09 -10.70
CA VAL A 76 7.25 -0.54 -11.99
C VAL A 76 8.60 0.13 -11.85
N ALA A 77 8.80 1.01 -10.85
CA ALA A 77 10.08 1.68 -10.63
C ALA A 77 11.22 0.68 -10.36
N GLN A 78 10.94 -0.40 -9.65
CA GLN A 78 11.90 -1.46 -9.39
C GLN A 78 12.26 -2.22 -10.68
N GLN A 79 11.27 -2.70 -11.44
CA GLN A 79 11.50 -3.53 -12.62
C GLN A 79 12.08 -2.75 -13.81
N MET A 80 11.70 -1.46 -13.95
CA MET A 80 12.26 -0.56 -14.95
C MET A 80 13.66 -0.05 -14.56
N GLY A 81 14.17 -0.41 -13.38
CA GLY A 81 15.47 0.00 -12.89
C GLY A 81 15.59 1.47 -12.54
N TYR A 82 14.46 2.18 -12.29
CA TYR A 82 14.49 3.61 -11.97
C TYR A 82 15.19 3.85 -10.63
N TYR A 83 15.03 2.97 -9.64
CA TYR A 83 15.75 3.05 -8.38
C TYR A 83 17.26 2.84 -8.56
N GLU A 84 17.68 1.85 -9.35
CA GLU A 84 19.11 1.59 -9.63
C GLU A 84 19.77 2.78 -10.34
N GLN A 85 19.06 3.44 -11.27
CA GLN A 85 19.55 4.64 -11.96
C GLN A 85 19.84 5.78 -10.98
N GLU A 86 19.06 5.89 -9.90
CA GLU A 86 19.29 6.85 -8.82
C GLU A 86 20.31 6.36 -7.77
N GLY A 87 20.84 5.17 -7.94
CA GLY A 87 21.83 4.58 -7.03
C GLY A 87 21.21 3.93 -5.79
N LEU A 88 19.95 3.49 -5.88
CA LEU A 88 19.19 2.88 -4.80
C LEU A 88 18.95 1.39 -5.06
N ASP A 89 19.01 0.59 -3.98
CA ASP A 89 18.57 -0.80 -3.90
C ASP A 89 17.32 -0.84 -3.01
N VAL A 90 16.13 -0.80 -3.61
CA VAL A 90 14.86 -0.71 -2.88
C VAL A 90 14.30 -2.11 -2.64
N GLN A 91 14.10 -2.44 -1.38
CA GLN A 91 13.47 -3.68 -0.94
C GLN A 91 12.05 -3.40 -0.48
N ILE A 92 11.07 -3.93 -1.20
CA ILE A 92 9.65 -3.85 -0.87
C ILE A 92 9.31 -5.02 0.04
N VAL A 93 8.78 -4.74 1.24
CA VAL A 93 8.46 -5.73 2.26
C VAL A 93 7.01 -5.63 2.70
N GLN A 94 6.47 -6.76 3.17
CA GLN A 94 5.14 -6.82 3.78
C GLN A 94 5.14 -6.14 5.15
N PRO A 95 3.97 -5.60 5.60
CA PRO A 95 3.85 -5.05 6.94
C PRO A 95 4.01 -6.15 8.00
N PRO A 96 4.71 -5.84 9.11
CA PRO A 96 4.65 -6.68 10.30
C PRO A 96 3.27 -6.59 10.97
N GLU A 97 3.02 -7.44 11.95
CA GLU A 97 1.77 -7.44 12.74
C GLU A 97 1.47 -6.07 13.39
N ASP A 98 2.53 -5.36 13.82
CA ASP A 98 2.42 -4.02 14.43
C ASP A 98 2.19 -2.89 13.40
N GLY A 99 2.18 -3.18 12.12
CA GLY A 99 1.88 -2.25 11.03
C GLY A 99 3.09 -1.50 10.47
N ALA A 100 2.86 -0.91 9.30
CA ALA A 100 3.89 -0.25 8.50
C ALA A 100 4.39 1.06 9.13
N ALA A 101 3.48 1.85 9.73
CA ALA A 101 3.81 3.12 10.37
C ALA A 101 4.79 2.96 11.54
N LEU A 102 4.61 1.94 12.39
CA LEU A 102 5.53 1.65 13.49
C LEU A 102 6.90 1.19 12.98
N MET A 103 6.94 0.33 11.97
CA MET A 103 8.18 -0.10 11.34
C MET A 103 8.96 1.10 10.74
N CYS A 104 8.25 2.03 10.10
CA CYS A 104 8.83 3.25 9.55
C CYS A 104 9.33 4.18 10.66
N SER A 105 8.51 4.46 11.67
CA SER A 105 8.86 5.31 12.81
C SER A 105 10.09 4.78 13.57
N ALA A 106 10.21 3.47 13.70
CA ALA A 106 11.38 2.83 14.33
C ALA A 106 12.66 2.87 13.46
N GLY A 107 12.59 3.38 12.22
CA GLY A 107 13.70 3.45 11.28
C GLY A 107 14.09 2.09 10.66
N GLN A 108 13.27 1.06 10.84
CA GLN A 108 13.47 -0.26 10.22
C GLN A 108 13.07 -0.25 8.74
N ALA A 109 12.13 0.62 8.36
CA ALA A 109 11.87 1.04 6.99
C ALA A 109 12.12 2.54 6.85
N GLN A 110 12.66 2.98 5.70
CA GLN A 110 12.85 4.40 5.42
C GLN A 110 11.56 5.05 4.95
N PHE A 111 10.75 4.28 4.25
CA PHE A 111 9.44 4.67 3.74
C PHE A 111 8.42 3.56 3.97
N ALA A 112 7.15 3.94 4.03
CA ALA A 112 6.05 2.98 4.12
C ALA A 112 4.78 3.55 3.48
N ILE A 113 3.76 2.71 3.30
CA ILE A 113 2.41 3.14 2.98
C ILE A 113 1.61 3.33 4.28
N GLU A 114 0.80 4.37 4.30
CA GLU A 114 -0.14 4.67 5.37
C GLU A 114 -1.35 5.44 4.81
N ALA A 115 -2.38 5.67 5.60
CA ALA A 115 -3.51 6.52 5.23
C ALA A 115 -3.60 7.75 6.14
N GLN A 116 -4.13 8.86 5.64
CA GLN A 116 -4.18 10.11 6.39
C GLN A 116 -5.01 9.99 7.68
N ASP A 117 -6.08 9.19 7.68
CA ASP A 117 -6.94 8.96 8.83
C ASP A 117 -6.23 8.16 9.94
N THR A 118 -5.52 7.09 9.59
CA THR A 118 -4.74 6.29 10.55
C THR A 118 -3.52 7.06 11.07
N MET A 119 -2.91 7.90 10.24
CA MET A 119 -1.86 8.83 10.69
C MET A 119 -2.35 9.78 11.79
N ALA A 120 -3.61 10.21 11.76
CA ALA A 120 -4.15 11.12 12.77
C ALA A 120 -3.97 10.55 14.19
N ALA A 121 -4.35 9.29 14.41
CA ALA A 121 -4.17 8.63 15.71
C ALA A 121 -2.69 8.51 16.10
N SER A 122 -1.81 8.26 15.13
CA SER A 122 -0.37 8.17 15.34
C SER A 122 0.26 9.50 15.72
N LEU A 123 -0.25 10.61 15.19
CA LEU A 123 0.24 11.97 15.44
C LEU A 123 -0.36 12.59 16.72
N ASP A 124 -1.58 12.17 17.11
CA ASP A 124 -2.33 12.69 18.28
C ASP A 124 -2.04 11.91 19.56
N SER A 125 -0.91 11.24 19.67
CA SER A 125 -0.52 10.49 20.85
C SER A 125 0.45 11.28 21.75
N ASP A 126 0.58 10.88 23.03
CA ASP A 126 1.58 11.42 23.96
C ASP A 126 3.02 11.18 23.47
N ALA A 127 3.23 10.20 22.62
CA ALA A 127 4.49 9.88 21.95
C ALA A 127 4.25 9.71 20.44
N PRO A 128 4.11 10.83 19.70
CA PRO A 128 3.84 10.79 18.27
C PRO A 128 4.89 9.98 17.51
N LEU A 129 4.45 9.23 16.50
CA LEU A 129 5.35 8.50 15.62
C LEU A 129 6.26 9.46 14.83
N ASP A 130 7.52 9.06 14.65
CA ASP A 130 8.55 9.84 13.92
C ASP A 130 8.37 9.69 12.39
N ILE A 131 7.19 10.08 11.87
CA ILE A 131 6.80 9.94 10.48
C ILE A 131 6.20 11.22 9.89
N THR A 132 6.34 11.38 8.57
CA THR A 132 5.71 12.45 7.79
C THR A 132 5.29 11.90 6.44
N ALA A 133 4.08 12.23 5.96
CA ALA A 133 3.63 11.94 4.60
C ALA A 133 4.42 12.80 3.60
N VAL A 134 4.99 12.15 2.58
CA VAL A 134 5.87 12.77 1.59
C VAL A 134 5.35 12.67 0.16
N ALA A 135 4.31 11.86 -0.08
CA ALA A 135 3.60 11.79 -1.35
C ALA A 135 2.21 11.19 -1.18
N ALA A 136 1.22 11.70 -1.90
CA ALA A 136 -0.07 11.05 -2.08
C ALA A 136 0.06 9.97 -3.17
N VAL A 137 -0.37 8.74 -2.87
CA VAL A 137 -0.41 7.66 -3.87
C VAL A 137 -1.56 7.88 -4.82
N LEU A 138 -2.75 8.16 -4.30
CA LEU A 138 -3.94 8.55 -5.04
C LEU A 138 -4.29 10.00 -4.71
N GLN A 139 -4.78 10.73 -5.72
CA GLN A 139 -5.18 12.12 -5.52
C GLN A 139 -6.53 12.27 -4.85
N HIS A 140 -7.43 11.31 -5.02
CA HIS A 140 -8.76 11.35 -4.40
C HIS A 140 -9.05 10.08 -3.61
N ASN A 141 -9.86 10.22 -2.57
CA ASN A 141 -10.37 9.08 -1.82
C ASN A 141 -11.34 8.28 -2.68
N THR A 142 -11.00 7.03 -2.95
CA THR A 142 -11.81 6.10 -3.75
C THR A 142 -12.67 5.18 -2.88
N SER A 143 -12.77 5.45 -1.59
CA SER A 143 -13.58 4.64 -0.67
C SER A 143 -15.03 5.10 -0.60
N GLY A 144 -15.88 4.18 -0.18
CA GLY A 144 -17.31 4.40 -0.05
C GLY A 144 -18.02 3.17 0.45
N ILE A 145 -19.33 3.19 0.41
CA ILE A 145 -20.18 2.07 0.83
C ILE A 145 -20.66 1.30 -0.38
N MET A 146 -20.43 -0.01 -0.34
CA MET A 146 -21.00 -0.97 -1.27
C MET A 146 -22.13 -1.76 -0.61
N SER A 147 -23.19 -2.00 -1.35
CA SER A 147 -24.36 -2.77 -0.93
C SER A 147 -24.92 -3.60 -2.08
N ARG A 148 -25.79 -4.56 -1.79
CA ARG A 148 -26.49 -5.29 -2.86
C ARG A 148 -27.43 -4.33 -3.59
N LYS A 149 -27.45 -4.45 -4.91
CA LYS A 149 -28.33 -3.65 -5.76
C LYS A 149 -29.79 -3.88 -5.42
N GLY A 150 -30.51 -2.76 -5.27
CA GLY A 150 -31.94 -2.78 -4.99
C GLY A 150 -32.31 -2.97 -3.53
N ASP A 151 -31.37 -3.07 -2.60
CA ASP A 151 -31.62 -3.11 -1.16
C ASP A 151 -31.93 -1.73 -0.56
N GLY A 152 -31.92 -0.67 -1.40
CA GLY A 152 -32.26 0.70 -1.01
C GLY A 152 -31.12 1.42 -0.27
N ILE A 153 -29.87 1.00 -0.49
CA ILE A 153 -28.65 1.66 0.03
C ILE A 153 -27.87 2.26 -1.15
N ASP A 154 -28.56 3.01 -1.99
CA ASP A 154 -27.96 3.79 -3.09
C ASP A 154 -27.52 5.19 -2.64
N THR A 155 -27.94 5.60 -1.45
CA THR A 155 -27.50 6.81 -0.74
C THR A 155 -27.26 6.51 0.74
N PRO A 156 -26.53 7.37 1.49
CA PRO A 156 -26.24 7.15 2.90
C PRO A 156 -27.50 6.97 3.77
N ALA A 157 -28.59 7.71 3.50
CA ALA A 157 -29.85 7.59 4.24
C ALA A 157 -30.44 6.18 4.21
N GLY A 158 -30.20 5.44 3.12
CA GLY A 158 -30.65 4.05 2.93
C GLY A 158 -30.03 3.06 3.92
N MET A 159 -28.95 3.41 4.60
CA MET A 159 -28.35 2.59 5.66
C MET A 159 -29.21 2.51 6.93
N THR A 160 -30.21 3.38 7.11
CA THR A 160 -31.09 3.40 8.28
C THR A 160 -31.78 2.05 8.49
N GLY A 161 -31.55 1.40 9.63
CA GLY A 161 -32.12 0.09 9.98
C GLY A 161 -31.42 -1.12 9.34
N LYS A 162 -30.44 -0.91 8.50
CA LYS A 162 -29.64 -1.94 7.83
C LYS A 162 -28.46 -2.40 8.70
N THR A 163 -27.86 -3.53 8.32
CA THR A 163 -26.64 -4.04 8.94
C THR A 163 -25.42 -3.51 8.20
N TYR A 164 -24.41 -3.11 8.95
CA TYR A 164 -23.12 -2.64 8.43
C TYR A 164 -21.98 -3.40 9.11
N SER A 165 -21.05 -3.92 8.30
CA SER A 165 -19.81 -4.54 8.80
C SER A 165 -18.80 -3.46 9.17
N THR A 166 -18.38 -3.40 10.44
CA THR A 166 -17.54 -2.33 11.00
C THR A 166 -16.23 -2.86 11.54
N TRP A 167 -15.18 -2.05 11.44
CA TRP A 167 -13.88 -2.23 12.12
C TRP A 167 -13.88 -1.61 13.53
N GLU A 168 -14.99 -0.98 13.94
CA GLU A 168 -15.12 -0.26 15.21
C GLU A 168 -14.13 0.91 15.39
N SER A 169 -13.58 1.47 14.28
CA SER A 169 -12.75 2.65 14.31
C SER A 169 -13.58 3.91 14.63
N PRO A 170 -13.15 4.76 15.58
CA PRO A 170 -13.87 6.00 15.86
C PRO A 170 -14.05 6.90 14.63
N ILE A 171 -13.04 6.98 13.75
CA ILE A 171 -13.10 7.81 12.53
C ILE A 171 -14.08 7.20 11.51
N GLU A 172 -14.05 5.88 11.33
CA GLU A 172 -15.02 5.17 10.50
C GLU A 172 -16.46 5.46 10.93
N LEU A 173 -16.75 5.26 12.22
CA LEU A 173 -18.10 5.46 12.76
C LEU A 173 -18.56 6.91 12.67
N ALA A 174 -17.70 7.88 12.94
CA ALA A 174 -18.00 9.31 12.81
C ALA A 174 -18.21 9.71 11.34
N THR A 175 -17.45 9.13 10.41
CA THR A 175 -17.67 9.33 8.97
C THR A 175 -19.07 8.84 8.57
N LEU A 176 -19.43 7.62 8.96
CA LEU A 176 -20.76 7.05 8.66
C LEU A 176 -21.89 7.86 9.31
N GLU A 177 -21.73 8.24 10.58
CA GLU A 177 -22.70 9.08 11.27
C GLU A 177 -22.91 10.40 10.52
N THR A 178 -21.82 11.04 10.09
CA THR A 178 -21.87 12.30 9.36
C THR A 178 -22.61 12.16 8.03
N VAL A 179 -22.29 11.14 7.22
CA VAL A 179 -22.91 11.00 5.90
C VAL A 179 -24.36 10.51 6.00
N VAL A 180 -24.65 9.56 6.90
CA VAL A 180 -26.03 9.04 7.06
C VAL A 180 -26.98 10.11 7.60
N ASN A 181 -26.59 10.79 8.68
CA ASN A 181 -27.42 11.84 9.27
C ASN A 181 -27.51 13.06 8.34
N GLY A 182 -26.43 13.40 7.63
CA GLY A 182 -26.38 14.50 6.66
C GLY A 182 -27.30 14.29 5.45
N ASP A 183 -27.54 13.05 5.04
CA ASP A 183 -28.47 12.68 3.95
C ASP A 183 -29.92 12.47 4.44
N GLY A 184 -30.20 12.75 5.74
CA GLY A 184 -31.55 12.61 6.34
C GLY A 184 -31.88 11.22 6.86
N GLY A 185 -30.91 10.33 6.95
CA GLY A 185 -31.00 9.03 7.63
C GLY A 185 -30.87 9.15 9.16
N ASP A 186 -30.82 8.01 9.83
CA ASP A 186 -30.64 7.91 11.28
C ASP A 186 -29.58 6.85 11.57
N PHE A 187 -28.34 7.29 11.81
CA PHE A 187 -27.21 6.40 12.08
C PHE A 187 -27.41 5.54 13.33
N ASN A 188 -28.13 6.03 14.36
CA ASN A 188 -28.42 5.24 15.56
C ASN A 188 -29.27 3.98 15.28
N LYS A 189 -29.88 3.90 14.11
CA LYS A 189 -30.62 2.70 13.67
C LYS A 189 -29.81 1.77 12.80
N VAL A 190 -28.61 2.15 12.38
CA VAL A 190 -27.67 1.26 11.67
C VAL A 190 -27.20 0.18 12.65
N LYS A 191 -27.29 -1.07 12.25
CA LYS A 191 -26.87 -2.22 13.07
C LYS A 191 -25.42 -2.54 12.77
N LEU A 192 -24.53 -2.16 13.68
CA LEU A 192 -23.10 -2.41 13.56
C LEU A 192 -22.80 -3.88 13.87
N ILE A 193 -22.08 -4.54 12.97
CA ILE A 193 -21.61 -5.93 13.13
C ILE A 193 -20.09 -5.91 13.03
N PRO A 194 -19.35 -6.07 14.15
CA PRO A 194 -17.90 -6.18 14.12
C PRO A 194 -17.49 -7.41 13.31
N ASN A 195 -16.85 -7.23 12.19
CA ASN A 195 -16.39 -8.31 11.32
C ASN A 195 -15.36 -7.80 10.30
N ASP A 196 -14.25 -8.53 10.16
CA ASP A 196 -13.28 -8.34 9.09
C ASP A 196 -13.69 -9.18 7.88
N ILE A 197 -14.32 -8.52 6.90
CA ILE A 197 -14.68 -9.13 5.63
C ILE A 197 -13.53 -8.94 4.64
N THR A 198 -13.05 -10.05 4.08
CA THR A 198 -11.97 -10.05 3.07
C THR A 198 -12.45 -10.34 1.66
N ASP A 199 -13.71 -10.79 1.52
CA ASP A 199 -14.40 -11.03 0.26
C ASP A 199 -15.76 -10.34 0.34
N GLU A 200 -15.76 -9.06 -0.02
CA GLU A 200 -16.91 -8.18 0.13
C GLU A 200 -18.09 -8.61 -0.77
N PRO A 201 -17.89 -8.94 -2.06
CA PRO A 201 -18.98 -9.41 -2.91
C PRO A 201 -19.64 -10.69 -2.38
N ALA A 202 -18.85 -11.67 -1.95
CA ALA A 202 -19.37 -12.92 -1.40
C ALA A 202 -20.14 -12.70 -0.10
N ALA A 203 -19.65 -11.82 0.79
CA ALA A 203 -20.32 -11.49 2.04
C ALA A 203 -21.68 -10.80 1.81
N LEU A 204 -21.76 -9.86 0.86
CA LEU A 204 -23.01 -9.24 0.45
C LEU A 204 -23.97 -10.25 -0.18
N ALA A 205 -23.51 -11.10 -1.10
CA ALA A 205 -24.32 -12.14 -1.74
C ALA A 205 -24.86 -13.16 -0.73
N ALA A 206 -24.09 -13.49 0.30
CA ALA A 206 -24.49 -14.38 1.39
C ALA A 206 -25.35 -13.71 2.48
N HIS A 207 -25.70 -12.42 2.33
CA HIS A 207 -26.46 -11.63 3.33
C HIS A 207 -25.82 -11.61 4.73
N GLN A 208 -24.48 -11.65 4.79
CA GLN A 208 -23.75 -11.51 6.06
C GLN A 208 -23.83 -10.08 6.59
N THR A 209 -23.90 -9.11 5.69
CA THR A 209 -24.13 -7.70 5.95
C THR A 209 -24.96 -7.08 4.82
N ASP A 210 -25.57 -5.92 5.05
CA ASP A 210 -26.27 -5.17 4.00
C ASP A 210 -25.37 -4.12 3.34
N ALA A 211 -24.41 -3.61 4.10
CA ALA A 211 -23.49 -2.57 3.65
C ALA A 211 -22.06 -2.82 4.18
N ILE A 212 -21.08 -2.44 3.41
CA ILE A 212 -19.66 -2.60 3.74
C ILE A 212 -18.84 -1.44 3.14
N TRP A 213 -17.85 -0.94 3.88
CA TRP A 213 -16.89 0.03 3.39
C TRP A 213 -15.87 -0.66 2.49
N VAL A 214 -15.71 -0.18 1.28
CA VAL A 214 -14.71 -0.70 0.34
C VAL A 214 -13.96 0.43 -0.36
N PHE A 215 -12.75 0.13 -0.84
CA PHE A 215 -12.03 0.94 -1.81
C PHE A 215 -12.44 0.46 -3.21
N TYR A 216 -13.08 1.34 -3.98
CA TYR A 216 -13.69 0.96 -5.25
C TYR A 216 -12.71 0.35 -6.25
N GLY A 217 -11.47 0.87 -6.26
CA GLY A 217 -10.40 0.36 -7.11
C GLY A 217 -10.09 -1.13 -6.91
N TRP A 218 -10.48 -1.71 -5.77
CA TRP A 218 -10.30 -3.14 -5.49
C TRP A 218 -11.65 -3.83 -5.28
N GLY A 219 -12.33 -3.62 -4.17
CA GLY A 219 -13.59 -4.30 -3.84
C GLY A 219 -14.72 -4.01 -4.83
N GLY A 220 -14.85 -2.76 -5.30
CA GLY A 220 -15.85 -2.41 -6.32
C GLY A 220 -15.55 -3.04 -7.69
N ILE A 221 -14.29 -3.13 -8.08
CA ILE A 221 -13.87 -3.82 -9.30
C ILE A 221 -14.05 -5.33 -9.17
N ASN A 222 -13.73 -5.92 -7.99
CA ASN A 222 -13.95 -7.34 -7.73
C ASN A 222 -15.44 -7.70 -7.87
N ALA A 223 -16.34 -6.91 -7.29
CA ALA A 223 -17.78 -7.13 -7.46
C ALA A 223 -18.22 -7.18 -8.93
N LYS A 224 -17.65 -6.30 -9.77
CA LYS A 224 -17.91 -6.33 -11.23
C LYS A 224 -17.36 -7.57 -11.89
N GLN A 225 -16.15 -8.02 -11.53
CA GLN A 225 -15.55 -9.24 -12.10
C GLN A 225 -16.36 -10.49 -11.74
N GLU A 226 -16.89 -10.55 -10.53
CA GLU A 226 -17.73 -11.64 -10.07
C GLU A 226 -19.19 -11.55 -10.54
N ASN A 227 -19.53 -10.52 -11.34
CA ASN A 227 -20.88 -10.23 -11.79
C ASN A 227 -21.88 -10.07 -10.62
N THR A 228 -21.41 -9.56 -9.48
CA THR A 228 -22.25 -9.22 -8.34
C THR A 228 -22.80 -7.81 -8.53
N ASP A 229 -24.12 -7.71 -8.72
CA ASP A 229 -24.80 -6.41 -8.87
C ASP A 229 -24.79 -5.66 -7.53
N CYS A 230 -24.07 -4.55 -7.47
CA CYS A 230 -23.95 -3.70 -6.29
C CYS A 230 -24.35 -2.26 -6.60
N ASP A 231 -24.91 -1.59 -5.59
CA ASP A 231 -24.96 -0.13 -5.52
C ASP A 231 -23.73 0.36 -4.75
N PHE A 232 -23.26 1.55 -5.09
CA PHE A 232 -22.08 2.15 -4.48
C PHE A 232 -22.20 3.68 -4.44
N PHE A 233 -21.81 4.28 -3.31
CA PHE A 233 -21.60 5.72 -3.23
C PHE A 233 -20.25 6.05 -2.62
N PHE A 234 -19.55 7.04 -3.19
CA PHE A 234 -18.27 7.53 -2.67
C PHE A 234 -18.47 8.54 -1.55
N PHE A 235 -17.69 8.45 -0.49
CA PHE A 235 -17.74 9.41 0.61
C PHE A 235 -17.41 10.83 0.16
N LYS A 236 -16.41 10.99 -0.70
CA LYS A 236 -15.99 12.30 -1.25
C LYS A 236 -17.11 13.02 -2.02
N ASP A 237 -18.04 12.27 -2.65
CA ASP A 237 -19.14 12.83 -3.41
C ASP A 237 -20.30 13.27 -2.50
N ILE A 238 -20.39 12.71 -1.28
CA ILE A 238 -21.37 13.08 -0.27
C ILE A 238 -20.90 14.30 0.54
N ASN A 239 -19.65 14.31 0.97
CA ASN A 239 -19.05 15.44 1.69
C ASN A 239 -17.57 15.58 1.30
N PRO A 240 -17.17 16.72 0.70
CA PRO A 240 -15.79 16.94 0.26
C PRO A 240 -14.72 16.78 1.35
N VAL A 241 -15.08 16.90 2.64
CA VAL A 241 -14.14 16.68 3.74
C VAL A 241 -13.59 15.26 3.77
N PHE A 242 -14.33 14.31 3.20
CA PHE A 242 -13.94 12.90 3.10
C PHE A 242 -13.12 12.59 1.83
N ASP A 243 -12.72 13.61 1.07
CA ASP A 243 -11.74 13.47 0.00
C ASP A 243 -10.30 13.59 0.54
N TYR A 244 -10.05 12.99 1.70
CA TYR A 244 -8.72 12.93 2.31
C TYR A 244 -7.81 11.91 1.60
N TYR A 245 -6.49 12.02 1.83
CA TYR A 245 -5.52 11.20 1.13
C TYR A 245 -5.43 9.78 1.71
N THR A 246 -5.75 8.80 0.90
CA THR A 246 -5.64 7.37 1.23
C THR A 246 -5.42 6.54 -0.05
N PRO A 247 -4.23 5.87 -0.21
CA PRO A 247 -3.09 5.91 0.70
C PRO A 247 -2.09 7.05 0.41
N VAL A 248 -1.13 7.22 1.34
CA VAL A 248 0.03 8.11 1.21
C VAL A 248 1.33 7.34 1.44
N ILE A 249 2.44 7.84 0.88
CA ILE A 249 3.78 7.40 1.28
C ILE A 249 4.22 8.23 2.47
N ILE A 250 4.55 7.56 3.57
CA ILE A 250 5.20 8.15 4.73
C ILE A 250 6.70 7.87 4.72
N ALA A 251 7.46 8.74 5.38
CA ALA A 251 8.88 8.57 5.60
C ALA A 251 9.27 8.80 7.06
N ASN A 252 10.34 8.13 7.52
CA ASN A 252 10.93 8.36 8.82
C ASN A 252 11.58 9.76 8.88
N ASN A 253 11.19 10.60 9.84
CA ASN A 253 11.67 11.99 9.95
C ASN A 253 13.18 12.08 10.18
N THR A 254 13.72 11.17 10.99
CA THR A 254 15.16 11.11 11.23
C THR A 254 15.92 10.77 9.94
N PHE A 255 15.38 9.89 9.09
CA PHE A 255 15.94 9.60 7.78
C PHE A 255 15.86 10.80 6.84
N LEU A 256 14.72 11.47 6.77
CA LEU A 256 14.52 12.68 5.95
C LEU A 256 15.53 13.77 6.29
N GLN A 257 15.77 14.00 7.58
CA GLN A 257 16.73 15.00 8.05
C GLN A 257 18.19 14.65 7.70
N LYS A 258 18.57 13.36 7.80
CA LYS A 258 19.95 12.91 7.59
C LYS A 258 20.26 12.68 6.13
N HIS A 259 19.28 12.33 5.31
CA HIS A 259 19.45 11.87 3.93
C HIS A 259 18.44 12.50 2.96
N PRO A 260 18.26 13.85 2.94
CA PRO A 260 17.25 14.50 2.12
C PRO A 260 17.43 14.22 0.62
N ASP A 261 18.68 14.14 0.14
CA ASP A 261 18.97 13.85 -1.26
C ASP A 261 18.58 12.43 -1.66
N ILE A 262 18.69 11.47 -0.73
CA ILE A 262 18.27 10.08 -0.97
C ILE A 262 16.74 10.01 -1.01
N ALA A 263 16.06 10.73 -0.13
CA ALA A 263 14.60 10.82 -0.12
C ALA A 263 14.07 11.39 -1.44
N LYS A 264 14.65 12.47 -1.95
CA LYS A 264 14.30 13.06 -3.27
C LYS A 264 14.48 12.04 -4.40
N LYS A 265 15.64 11.38 -4.48
CA LYS A 265 15.93 10.35 -5.49
C LYS A 265 14.96 9.19 -5.45
N PHE A 266 14.59 8.74 -4.24
CA PHE A 266 13.60 7.70 -4.07
C PHE A 266 12.24 8.13 -4.62
N LEU A 267 11.76 9.32 -4.27
CA LEU A 267 10.47 9.83 -4.71
C LEU A 267 10.46 10.15 -6.21
N GLU A 268 11.55 10.67 -6.79
CA GLU A 268 11.68 10.88 -8.24
C GLU A 268 11.58 9.57 -9.04
N ALA A 269 12.25 8.52 -8.56
CA ALA A 269 12.17 7.19 -9.18
C ALA A 269 10.77 6.58 -9.03
N THR A 270 10.15 6.75 -7.87
CA THR A 270 8.79 6.28 -7.57
C THR A 270 7.76 7.00 -8.43
N GLN A 271 7.87 8.32 -8.56
CA GLN A 271 7.03 9.13 -9.45
C GLN A 271 7.05 8.61 -10.89
N LYS A 272 8.25 8.35 -11.45
CA LYS A 272 8.39 7.77 -12.79
C LYS A 272 7.65 6.43 -12.92
N GLY A 273 7.62 5.63 -11.86
CA GLY A 273 6.89 4.37 -11.82
C GLY A 273 5.38 4.56 -11.89
N TYR A 274 4.82 5.50 -11.13
CA TYR A 274 3.38 5.80 -11.19
C TYR A 274 2.99 6.50 -12.50
N GLU A 275 3.81 7.42 -13.00
CA GLU A 275 3.58 8.06 -14.30
C GLU A 275 3.61 7.05 -15.46
N TYR A 276 4.49 6.05 -15.39
CA TYR A 276 4.49 4.94 -16.33
C TYR A 276 3.20 4.14 -16.25
N ALA A 277 2.73 3.83 -15.03
CA ALA A 277 1.50 3.07 -14.80
C ALA A 277 0.24 3.80 -15.32
N VAL A 278 0.20 5.14 -15.24
CA VAL A 278 -0.86 5.96 -15.87
C VAL A 278 -0.89 5.77 -17.38
N GLN A 279 0.28 5.78 -18.00
CA GLN A 279 0.39 5.71 -19.47
C GLN A 279 0.26 4.28 -20.01
N ASN A 280 0.60 3.26 -19.21
CA ASN A 280 0.73 1.86 -19.62
C ASN A 280 0.06 0.92 -18.57
N PRO A 281 -1.25 1.06 -18.30
CA PRO A 281 -1.88 0.35 -17.18
C PRO A 281 -1.78 -1.18 -17.28
N VAL A 282 -1.91 -1.75 -18.47
CA VAL A 282 -1.83 -3.21 -18.68
C VAL A 282 -0.43 -3.73 -18.41
N ASP A 283 0.59 -3.04 -18.89
CA ASP A 283 2.00 -3.43 -18.66
C ASP A 283 2.38 -3.27 -17.20
N ALA A 284 1.95 -2.19 -16.56
CA ALA A 284 2.15 -1.93 -15.14
C ALA A 284 1.49 -2.99 -14.25
N ALA A 285 0.27 -3.44 -14.58
CA ALA A 285 -0.39 -4.54 -13.90
C ALA A 285 0.44 -5.84 -13.99
N ASN A 286 0.97 -6.15 -15.17
CA ASN A 286 1.83 -7.32 -15.36
C ASN A 286 3.14 -7.21 -14.56
N MET A 287 3.71 -6.01 -14.44
CA MET A 287 4.87 -5.77 -13.59
C MET A 287 4.54 -5.95 -12.11
N LEU A 288 3.40 -5.48 -11.64
CA LEU A 288 2.96 -5.72 -10.27
C LEU A 288 2.83 -7.21 -9.98
N ILE A 289 2.14 -7.96 -10.85
CA ILE A 289 1.96 -9.42 -10.72
C ILE A 289 3.32 -10.15 -10.72
N ALA A 290 4.20 -9.79 -11.65
CA ALA A 290 5.53 -10.39 -11.75
C ALA A 290 6.46 -10.05 -10.58
N GLY A 291 6.27 -8.88 -9.97
CA GLY A 291 7.02 -8.41 -8.81
C GLY A 291 6.52 -8.94 -7.46
N ASP A 292 5.32 -9.49 -7.42
CA ASP A 292 4.76 -10.09 -6.20
C ASP A 292 5.49 -11.40 -5.86
N ASN A 293 6.48 -11.31 -5.00
CA ASN A 293 7.24 -12.45 -4.50
C ASN A 293 6.54 -13.21 -3.35
N THR A 294 5.39 -12.74 -2.89
CA THR A 294 4.57 -13.38 -1.85
C THR A 294 3.61 -14.40 -2.42
N GLY A 295 3.26 -14.25 -3.70
CA GLY A 295 2.25 -15.05 -4.40
C GLY A 295 0.81 -14.71 -4.02
N SER A 296 0.59 -13.58 -3.35
CA SER A 296 -0.75 -13.14 -2.92
C SER A 296 -1.66 -12.76 -4.09
N LEU A 297 -1.09 -12.36 -5.23
CA LEU A 297 -1.84 -12.01 -6.44
C LEU A 297 -2.09 -13.21 -7.37
N LYS A 298 -1.58 -14.39 -7.02
CA LYS A 298 -1.77 -15.58 -7.85
C LYS A 298 -3.23 -16.01 -7.91
N GLY A 299 -3.77 -16.08 -9.11
CA GLY A 299 -5.18 -16.39 -9.37
C GLY A 299 -6.10 -15.17 -9.34
N SER A 300 -5.55 -13.97 -9.12
CA SER A 300 -6.28 -12.69 -9.16
C SER A 300 -5.81 -11.78 -10.30
N GLU A 301 -5.12 -12.33 -11.31
CA GLU A 301 -4.49 -11.57 -12.39
C GLU A 301 -5.50 -10.70 -13.15
N GLU A 302 -6.70 -11.22 -13.41
CA GLU A 302 -7.77 -10.48 -14.09
C GLU A 302 -8.28 -9.31 -13.23
N LEU A 303 -8.41 -9.52 -11.91
CA LEU A 303 -8.78 -8.46 -10.97
C LEU A 303 -7.69 -7.37 -10.95
N VAL A 304 -6.41 -7.76 -10.87
CA VAL A 304 -5.29 -6.80 -10.88
C VAL A 304 -5.31 -5.95 -12.14
N GLN A 305 -5.51 -6.56 -13.32
CA GLN A 305 -5.56 -5.83 -14.59
C GLN A 305 -6.76 -4.87 -14.66
N ALA A 306 -7.95 -5.31 -14.24
CA ALA A 306 -9.14 -4.48 -14.23
C ALA A 306 -9.03 -3.33 -13.19
N SER A 307 -8.51 -3.63 -12.01
CA SER A 307 -8.22 -2.66 -10.96
C SER A 307 -7.20 -1.62 -11.44
N GLN A 308 -6.11 -2.06 -12.07
CA GLN A 308 -5.09 -1.16 -12.60
C GLN A 308 -5.64 -0.23 -13.68
N GLN A 309 -6.50 -0.73 -14.55
CA GLN A 309 -7.14 0.11 -15.57
C GLN A 309 -7.95 1.25 -14.95
N TYR A 310 -8.64 0.99 -13.84
CA TYR A 310 -9.39 2.01 -13.10
C TYR A 310 -8.48 2.94 -12.29
N ILE A 311 -7.53 2.36 -11.54
CA ILE A 311 -6.76 3.13 -10.55
C ILE A 311 -5.74 4.07 -11.20
N SER A 312 -5.28 3.76 -12.43
CA SER A 312 -4.30 4.57 -13.15
C SER A 312 -4.73 6.02 -13.29
N ASP A 313 -6.01 6.27 -13.54
CA ASP A 313 -6.56 7.62 -13.63
C ASP A 313 -6.61 8.34 -12.27
N GLN A 314 -6.52 7.61 -11.14
CA GLN A 314 -6.59 8.17 -9.80
C GLN A 314 -5.22 8.57 -9.23
N TYR A 315 -4.11 8.10 -9.82
CA TYR A 315 -2.77 8.40 -9.32
C TYR A 315 -2.41 9.88 -9.42
N ILE A 316 -2.80 10.54 -10.52
CA ILE A 316 -2.50 11.96 -10.77
C ILE A 316 -3.81 12.76 -10.78
N ALA A 317 -4.88 12.22 -11.37
CA ALA A 317 -6.19 12.84 -11.51
C ALA A 317 -6.09 14.31 -11.96
N ASP A 318 -6.50 15.26 -11.14
CA ASP A 318 -6.47 16.71 -11.39
C ASP A 318 -5.22 17.41 -10.83
N ALA A 319 -4.30 16.69 -10.18
CA ALA A 319 -3.07 17.26 -9.64
C ALA A 319 -2.06 17.60 -10.76
N ALA A 320 -1.21 18.59 -10.50
CA ALA A 320 -0.17 18.99 -11.45
C ALA A 320 0.89 17.89 -11.68
N LYS A 321 1.08 17.02 -10.71
CA LYS A 321 2.03 15.88 -10.74
C LYS A 321 1.64 14.83 -9.72
N TRP A 322 2.12 13.60 -9.93
CA TRP A 322 1.97 12.55 -8.94
C TRP A 322 2.62 12.92 -7.60
N GLY A 323 2.00 12.50 -6.54
CA GLY A 323 2.52 12.61 -5.18
C GLY A 323 2.20 13.93 -4.48
N PHE A 324 1.73 14.97 -5.21
CA PHE A 324 1.43 16.27 -4.61
C PHE A 324 0.32 16.15 -3.55
N ILE A 325 0.55 16.75 -2.39
CA ILE A 325 -0.42 16.84 -1.29
C ILE A 325 -0.90 18.30 -1.22
N ASP A 326 -2.18 18.52 -1.49
CA ASP A 326 -2.82 19.82 -1.32
C ASP A 326 -3.04 20.10 0.17
N ALA A 327 -2.53 21.24 0.63
CA ALA A 327 -2.57 21.61 2.04
C ALA A 327 -3.99 21.89 2.54
N ASP A 328 -4.85 22.48 1.71
CA ASP A 328 -6.20 22.83 2.12
C ASP A 328 -7.04 21.56 2.27
N ARG A 329 -6.92 20.59 1.36
CA ARG A 329 -7.58 19.28 1.45
C ARG A 329 -7.07 18.49 2.65
N TRP A 330 -5.75 18.43 2.85
CA TRP A 330 -5.16 17.76 4.02
C TRP A 330 -5.70 18.33 5.32
N ASN A 331 -5.68 19.65 5.45
CA ASN A 331 -6.10 20.36 6.65
C ASN A 331 -7.61 20.28 6.89
N ALA A 332 -8.43 20.27 5.84
CA ALA A 332 -9.89 20.17 5.98
C ALA A 332 -10.29 18.91 6.74
N PHE A 333 -9.68 17.77 6.43
CA PHE A 333 -9.95 16.53 7.14
C PHE A 333 -9.50 16.57 8.61
N TYR A 334 -8.31 17.09 8.89
CA TYR A 334 -7.81 17.20 10.27
C TYR A 334 -8.61 18.21 11.09
N SER A 335 -9.09 19.30 10.48
CA SER A 335 -10.02 20.22 11.15
C SER A 335 -11.34 19.52 11.49
N TRP A 336 -11.87 18.71 10.57
CA TRP A 336 -13.08 17.93 10.82
C TRP A 336 -12.90 16.92 11.96
N LEU A 337 -11.73 16.25 12.06
CA LEU A 337 -11.43 15.36 13.19
C LEU A 337 -11.46 16.11 14.53
N ALA A 338 -10.84 17.28 14.59
CA ALA A 338 -10.82 18.11 15.80
C ALA A 338 -12.23 18.61 16.17
N GLU A 339 -13.03 19.08 15.21
CA GLU A 339 -14.41 19.54 15.41
C GLU A 339 -15.32 18.43 15.95
N ASN A 340 -15.05 17.16 15.58
CA ASN A 340 -15.79 15.99 16.04
C ASN A 340 -15.16 15.29 17.26
N ASN A 341 -14.16 15.93 17.90
CA ASN A 341 -13.45 15.40 19.08
C ASN A 341 -12.81 14.03 18.85
N LEU A 342 -12.37 13.76 17.61
CA LEU A 342 -11.66 12.53 17.20
C LEU A 342 -10.14 12.63 17.39
N THR A 343 -9.63 13.86 17.64
CA THR A 343 -8.26 14.14 18.06
C THR A 343 -8.25 15.03 19.31
N SER A 344 -7.25 14.85 20.15
CA SER A 344 -7.06 15.64 21.37
C SER A 344 -6.26 16.91 21.11
N THR A 345 -5.51 16.95 19.99
CA THR A 345 -4.68 18.09 19.57
C THR A 345 -5.10 18.56 18.17
N ASP A 346 -4.79 19.82 17.87
CA ASP A 346 -4.93 20.36 16.52
C ASP A 346 -3.80 19.82 15.62
N LEU A 347 -4.15 19.03 14.62
CA LEU A 347 -3.25 18.45 13.62
C LEU A 347 -3.14 19.29 12.35
N THR A 348 -3.84 20.44 12.25
CA THR A 348 -3.79 21.32 11.07
C THR A 348 -2.35 21.76 10.78
N GLY A 349 -1.93 21.62 9.54
CA GLY A 349 -0.57 21.94 9.08
C GLY A 349 0.51 20.92 9.49
N LYS A 350 0.12 19.78 10.08
CA LYS A 350 1.06 18.76 10.53
C LYS A 350 0.98 17.49 9.68
N GLY A 351 2.02 16.68 9.75
CA GLY A 351 2.04 15.32 9.25
C GLY A 351 2.34 15.16 7.75
N PHE A 352 2.55 16.24 6.99
CA PHE A 352 2.92 16.12 5.58
C PHE A 352 3.94 17.17 5.14
N THR A 353 4.61 16.92 4.01
CA THR A 353 5.45 17.89 3.28
C THR A 353 5.56 17.51 1.80
N ASN A 354 5.69 18.51 0.93
CA ASN A 354 6.00 18.33 -0.50
C ASN A 354 7.49 18.62 -0.81
N ASP A 355 8.35 18.86 0.17
CA ASP A 355 9.73 19.34 -0.01
C ASP A 355 10.67 18.33 -0.68
N TYR A 356 10.26 17.07 -0.73
CA TYR A 356 11.03 15.96 -1.31
C TYR A 356 10.53 15.53 -2.68
N LEU A 357 9.39 16.04 -3.15
CA LEU A 357 8.91 15.81 -4.52
C LEU A 357 9.76 16.60 -5.52
N GLY A 358 10.09 15.98 -6.65
CA GLY A 358 10.76 16.66 -7.77
C GLY A 358 9.99 17.89 -8.27
N ASN A 359 10.68 18.79 -8.97
CA ASN A 359 10.08 20.00 -9.57
C ASN A 359 9.14 19.64 -10.73
#